data_cd37c7f373ca22d7ffc5958cbfe66932
#
_entry.id   cd37c7f373ca22d7ffc5958cbfe66932
#
_cell.length_a   1.000
_cell.length_b   1.000
_cell.length_c   1.000
_cell.angle_alpha   90.00
_cell.angle_beta   90.00
_cell.angle_gamma   90.00
#
_symmetry.space_group_name_H-M   'P 1'
#
loop_
_entity.id
_entity.type
_entity.pdbx_description
1 polymer ?
#
loop_
_entity_poly.entity_id
_entity_poly.type
_entity_poly.pdbx_seq_one_letter_code
_entity_poly.pdbx_strand_id
1 'polypeptide(L)'
;MTLESGSRSKTQKTSQDFFTFLQLITEKYLTRRRRLRRIKKEKQKRKNIVLDWIEAFLWAAGMVLLINQYLFQAYQIPSGSMIDTLLIGDHIFVNKFIYGPELLPGLGKLPSPVKPKRNDIIIFENPSYISRGTAFDVAQRIIYMLTLTMVDIDRDENGEPKAHFLIKRAVGMGGDRFVQERGNMRFRPAGESRWLNEADFAAASGRKHNISRLMKESEYPALEAAGKAAAFRDLGFQIPLGLQSLSSRAGSINFPDYIAHEKARLELLRGAYPQENRYSILLARHRLGWYVPETRILPMGDNRDNSRDGRYFGPVQGNKMLGRASVIYWPGDFKTRRFGASGRFGSIR
;
A
#
# COMPACT_ATOMS: atom_id res chain seq x y z
N MET A 1 -83.78 12.42 -14.18
CA MET A 1 -82.68 13.33 -14.46
C MET A 1 -82.27 14.08 -13.21
N THR A 2 -81.61 13.46 -12.26
CA THR A 2 -81.04 14.10 -11.02
C THR A 2 -80.24 13.07 -10.22
N LEU A 3 -79.09 12.62 -10.67
CA LEU A 3 -78.15 11.82 -9.86
C LEU A 3 -76.64 12.08 -10.08
N GLU A 4 -76.29 13.17 -10.79
CA GLU A 4 -74.85 13.46 -11.07
C GLU A 4 -74.22 14.62 -10.26
N SER A 5 -74.97 15.37 -9.45
CA SER A 5 -74.45 16.56 -8.74
C SER A 5 -73.78 16.25 -7.41
N GLY A 6 -74.00 15.06 -6.82
CA GLY A 6 -73.50 14.73 -5.47
C GLY A 6 -72.07 14.22 -5.43
N SER A 7 -71.52 13.65 -6.51
CA SER A 7 -70.18 13.03 -6.57
C SER A 7 -69.05 14.06 -6.73
N ARG A 8 -69.27 15.10 -7.53
CA ARG A 8 -68.24 16.16 -7.77
C ARG A 8 -67.96 17.02 -6.53
N SER A 9 -68.96 17.24 -5.67
CA SER A 9 -68.82 18.04 -4.44
C SER A 9 -67.97 17.35 -3.37
N LYS A 10 -68.09 16.01 -3.22
CA LYS A 10 -67.31 15.26 -2.24
C LYS A 10 -65.81 15.18 -2.59
N THR A 11 -65.49 14.97 -3.89
CA THR A 11 -64.09 14.86 -4.34
C THR A 11 -63.34 16.19 -4.25
N GLN A 12 -64.06 17.29 -4.53
CA GLN A 12 -63.48 18.64 -4.44
C GLN A 12 -63.19 19.07 -2.99
N LYS A 13 -64.08 18.68 -2.03
CA LYS A 13 -63.91 18.90 -0.61
C LYS A 13 -62.72 18.13 -0.02
N THR A 14 -62.54 16.87 -0.38
CA THR A 14 -61.40 16.01 0.04
C THR A 14 -60.07 16.50 -0.48
N SER A 15 -60.03 17.05 -1.71
CA SER A 15 -58.84 17.65 -2.31
C SER A 15 -58.45 18.95 -1.59
N GLN A 16 -59.39 19.78 -1.24
CA GLN A 16 -59.13 21.03 -0.48
C GLN A 16 -58.63 20.74 0.95
N ASP A 17 -59.18 19.72 1.62
CA ASP A 17 -58.74 19.30 2.95
C ASP A 17 -57.31 18.76 2.90
N PHE A 18 -56.92 18.02 1.88
CA PHE A 18 -55.58 17.54 1.67
C PHE A 18 -54.57 18.67 1.42
N PHE A 19 -54.89 19.67 0.61
CA PHE A 19 -54.04 20.84 0.38
C PHE A 19 -53.89 21.70 1.62
N THR A 20 -54.95 21.90 2.41
CA THR A 20 -54.87 22.61 3.71
C THR A 20 -54.04 21.85 4.72
N PHE A 21 -54.11 20.53 4.76
CA PHE A 21 -53.25 19.70 5.60
C PHE A 21 -51.76 19.80 5.21
N LEU A 22 -51.45 19.74 3.92
CA LEU A 22 -50.08 19.95 3.42
C LEU A 22 -49.54 21.35 3.74
N GLN A 23 -50.37 22.37 3.58
CA GLN A 23 -50.01 23.73 3.94
C GLN A 23 -49.70 23.88 5.44
N LEU A 24 -50.51 23.31 6.31
CA LEU A 24 -50.29 23.31 7.76
C LEU A 24 -48.97 22.58 8.16
N ILE A 25 -48.67 21.44 7.53
CA ILE A 25 -47.40 20.75 7.79
C ILE A 25 -46.21 21.56 7.31
N THR A 26 -46.28 22.12 6.09
CA THR A 26 -45.18 22.93 5.54
C THR A 26 -44.97 24.23 6.32
N GLU A 27 -46.03 24.90 6.74
CA GLU A 27 -45.93 26.10 7.60
C GLU A 27 -45.34 25.74 8.98
N LYS A 28 -45.80 24.67 9.60
CA LYS A 28 -45.26 24.18 10.89
C LYS A 28 -43.77 23.84 10.78
N TYR A 29 -43.37 23.19 9.70
CA TYR A 29 -41.98 22.85 9.42
C TYR A 29 -41.12 24.10 9.19
N LEU A 30 -41.58 25.02 8.35
CA LEU A 30 -40.87 26.27 8.02
C LEU A 30 -40.76 27.19 9.25
N THR A 31 -41.83 27.33 10.05
CA THR A 31 -41.84 28.10 11.27
C THR A 31 -40.89 27.54 12.31
N ARG A 32 -40.88 26.18 12.50
CA ARG A 32 -39.92 25.52 13.38
C ARG A 32 -38.47 25.74 12.91
N ARG A 33 -38.23 25.65 11.60
CA ARG A 33 -36.89 25.87 10.99
C ARG A 33 -36.42 27.32 11.17
N ARG A 34 -37.33 28.32 11.01
CA ARG A 34 -37.04 29.72 11.23
C ARG A 34 -36.74 29.99 12.69
N ARG A 35 -37.52 29.42 13.64
CA ARG A 35 -37.29 29.54 15.08
C ARG A 35 -35.95 28.94 15.50
N LEU A 36 -35.61 27.75 15.02
CA LEU A 36 -34.33 27.10 15.30
C LEU A 36 -33.15 27.94 14.77
N ARG A 37 -33.30 28.54 13.57
CA ARG A 37 -32.27 29.42 13.01
C ARG A 37 -32.09 30.71 13.84
N ARG A 38 -33.16 31.29 14.37
CA ARG A 38 -33.06 32.48 15.26
C ARG A 38 -32.35 32.09 16.57
N ILE A 39 -32.77 31.03 17.22
CA ILE A 39 -32.13 30.56 18.46
C ILE A 39 -30.63 30.25 18.21
N LYS A 40 -30.29 29.63 17.09
CA LYS A 40 -28.90 29.36 16.73
C LYS A 40 -28.09 30.64 16.53
N LYS A 41 -28.67 31.68 15.84
CA LYS A 41 -28.03 32.97 15.67
C LYS A 41 -27.84 33.73 17.00
N GLU A 42 -28.81 33.67 17.92
CA GLU A 42 -28.69 34.30 19.23
C GLU A 42 -27.67 33.62 20.13
N LYS A 43 -27.61 32.27 20.10
CA LYS A 43 -26.56 31.49 20.79
C LYS A 43 -25.18 31.83 20.22
N GLN A 44 -25.05 31.99 18.90
CA GLN A 44 -23.78 32.32 18.24
C GLN A 44 -23.28 33.73 18.59
N LYS A 45 -24.19 34.69 18.76
CA LYS A 45 -23.84 36.05 19.22
C LYS A 45 -23.35 36.12 20.67
N ARG A 46 -23.71 35.12 21.51
CA ARG A 46 -23.29 35.03 22.91
C ARG A 46 -22.04 34.17 23.13
N LYS A 47 -21.58 33.47 22.11
CA LYS A 47 -20.37 32.66 22.22
C LYS A 47 -19.12 33.54 22.24
N ASN A 48 -18.19 33.18 23.12
CA ASN A 48 -16.86 33.76 23.10
C ASN A 48 -16.19 33.36 21.76
N ILE A 49 -15.65 34.35 21.04
CA ILE A 49 -14.97 34.15 19.75
C ILE A 49 -13.91 33.04 19.83
N VAL A 50 -13.14 32.98 20.93
CA VAL A 50 -12.11 31.96 21.14
C VAL A 50 -12.71 30.54 21.19
N LEU A 51 -13.84 30.37 21.89
CA LEU A 51 -14.53 29.08 21.98
C LEU A 51 -15.11 28.64 20.63
N ASP A 52 -15.58 29.57 19.82
CA ASP A 52 -16.10 29.29 18.48
C ASP A 52 -14.98 28.84 17.53
N TRP A 53 -13.80 29.46 17.61
CA TRP A 53 -12.60 29.02 16.89
C TRP A 53 -12.11 27.64 17.32
N ILE A 54 -12.10 27.37 18.63
CA ILE A 54 -11.71 26.05 19.17
C ILE A 54 -12.70 24.97 18.67
N GLU A 55 -14.01 25.25 18.75
CA GLU A 55 -15.04 24.31 18.27
C GLU A 55 -14.89 24.05 16.77
N ALA A 56 -14.66 25.11 15.95
CA ALA A 56 -14.44 24.97 14.53
C ALA A 56 -13.17 24.17 14.21
N PHE A 57 -12.09 24.40 14.96
CA PHE A 57 -10.84 23.65 14.82
C PHE A 57 -11.03 22.17 15.18
N LEU A 58 -11.69 21.85 16.28
CA LEU A 58 -11.96 20.47 16.69
C LEU A 58 -12.83 19.74 15.67
N TRP A 59 -13.83 20.40 15.10
CA TRP A 59 -14.64 19.84 14.02
C TRP A 59 -13.82 19.58 12.76
N ALA A 60 -12.98 20.54 12.36
CA ALA A 60 -12.11 20.39 11.21
C ALA A 60 -11.09 19.23 11.42
N ALA A 61 -10.45 19.20 12.58
CA ALA A 61 -9.52 18.13 12.95
C ALA A 61 -10.21 16.76 12.95
N GLY A 62 -11.40 16.67 13.56
CA GLY A 62 -12.20 15.43 13.56
C GLY A 62 -12.57 14.97 12.13
N MET A 63 -12.96 15.90 11.26
CA MET A 63 -13.29 15.60 9.87
C MET A 63 -12.04 15.13 9.09
N VAL A 64 -10.90 15.79 9.28
CA VAL A 64 -9.62 15.40 8.66
C VAL A 64 -9.22 14.00 9.12
N LEU A 65 -9.32 13.69 10.41
CA LEU A 65 -9.05 12.36 10.94
C LEU A 65 -9.97 11.30 10.33
N LEU A 66 -11.28 11.57 10.22
CA LEU A 66 -12.23 10.64 9.61
C LEU A 66 -11.92 10.40 8.12
N ILE A 67 -11.64 11.44 7.37
CA ILE A 67 -11.27 11.31 5.95
C ILE A 67 -9.98 10.50 5.80
N ASN A 68 -8.94 10.83 6.58
CA ASN A 68 -7.65 10.11 6.54
C ASN A 68 -7.77 8.67 7.03
N GLN A 69 -8.64 8.39 7.99
CA GLN A 69 -8.83 7.03 8.51
C GLN A 69 -9.58 6.13 7.52
N TYR A 70 -10.65 6.64 6.89
CA TYR A 70 -11.60 5.79 6.17
C TYR A 70 -11.60 5.97 4.65
N LEU A 71 -11.22 7.12 4.14
CA LEU A 71 -11.32 7.42 2.72
C LEU A 71 -9.96 7.53 2.02
N PHE A 72 -9.26 8.62 2.27
CA PHE A 72 -8.01 8.95 1.58
C PHE A 72 -6.96 9.38 2.58
N GLN A 73 -5.78 8.84 2.46
CA GLN A 73 -4.63 9.25 3.26
C GLN A 73 -3.51 9.74 2.35
N ALA A 74 -2.89 10.87 2.74
CA ALA A 74 -1.70 11.38 2.10
C ALA A 74 -0.47 10.58 2.58
N TYR A 75 0.45 10.30 1.66
CA TYR A 75 1.75 9.70 1.93
C TYR A 75 2.83 10.38 1.11
N GLN A 76 4.00 10.51 1.69
CA GLN A 76 5.22 10.89 0.97
C GLN A 76 6.03 9.63 0.67
N ILE A 77 6.61 9.54 -0.53
CA ILE A 77 7.45 8.42 -0.96
C ILE A 77 8.86 8.60 -0.38
N PRO A 78 9.30 7.76 0.57
CA PRO A 78 10.58 7.94 1.23
C PRO A 78 11.74 7.27 0.50
N SER A 79 11.48 6.29 -0.38
CA SER A 79 12.52 5.44 -0.97
C SER A 79 12.35 5.25 -2.46
N GLY A 80 13.46 4.91 -3.14
CA GLY A 80 13.49 4.70 -4.58
C GLY A 80 13.01 3.33 -5.07
N SER A 81 12.33 2.55 -4.24
CA SER A 81 11.93 1.18 -4.61
C SER A 81 10.87 1.09 -5.71
N MET A 82 10.19 2.21 -6.00
CA MET A 82 9.16 2.32 -7.04
C MET A 82 9.55 3.26 -8.19
N ILE A 83 10.84 3.61 -8.32
CA ILE A 83 11.37 4.32 -9.48
C ILE A 83 11.16 3.38 -10.71
N ASP A 84 10.61 3.80 -11.79
CA ASP A 84 10.28 5.06 -12.42
C ASP A 84 8.81 5.48 -12.23
N THR A 85 8.00 4.69 -11.53
CA THR A 85 6.57 4.98 -11.35
C THR A 85 6.35 6.05 -10.29
N LEU A 86 7.04 5.92 -9.14
CA LEU A 86 7.00 6.89 -8.05
C LEU A 86 8.43 7.29 -7.69
N LEU A 87 8.69 8.59 -7.60
CA LEU A 87 10.00 9.12 -7.21
C LEU A 87 10.03 9.46 -5.72
N ILE A 88 11.25 9.49 -5.19
CA ILE A 88 11.47 9.95 -3.81
C ILE A 88 10.96 11.39 -3.67
N GLY A 89 10.18 11.62 -2.60
CA GLY A 89 9.58 12.92 -2.32
C GLY A 89 8.20 13.15 -2.98
N ASP A 90 7.73 12.25 -3.85
CA ASP A 90 6.36 12.36 -4.38
C ASP A 90 5.34 12.24 -3.25
N HIS A 91 4.33 13.10 -3.28
CA HIS A 91 3.19 13.03 -2.40
C HIS A 91 2.01 12.41 -3.13
N ILE A 92 1.45 11.35 -2.57
CA ILE A 92 0.38 10.57 -3.17
C ILE A 92 -0.85 10.50 -2.26
N PHE A 93 -2.02 10.43 -2.88
CA PHE A 93 -3.24 10.01 -2.19
C PHE A 93 -3.48 8.51 -2.34
N VAL A 94 -3.72 7.88 -1.21
CA VAL A 94 -4.05 6.47 -1.10
C VAL A 94 -5.53 6.33 -0.80
N ASN A 95 -6.25 5.64 -1.67
CA ASN A 95 -7.64 5.29 -1.46
C ASN A 95 -7.72 4.04 -0.57
N LYS A 96 -8.17 4.22 0.68
CA LYS A 96 -8.33 3.15 1.67
C LYS A 96 -9.68 2.46 1.57
N PHE A 97 -10.70 3.18 1.11
CA PHE A 97 -12.06 2.69 1.04
C PHE A 97 -12.19 1.43 0.17
N ILE A 98 -11.46 1.36 -0.95
CA ILE A 98 -11.57 0.25 -1.91
C ILE A 98 -11.13 -1.11 -1.33
N TYR A 99 -10.20 -1.14 -0.37
CA TYR A 99 -9.73 -2.39 0.24
C TYR A 99 -10.26 -2.60 1.65
N GLY A 100 -11.28 -1.83 2.04
CA GLY A 100 -11.89 -1.86 3.37
C GLY A 100 -10.99 -1.18 4.42
N PRO A 101 -11.36 0.00 4.90
CA PRO A 101 -10.57 0.70 5.90
C PRO A 101 -10.58 -0.04 7.24
N GLU A 102 -9.52 0.13 8.02
CA GLU A 102 -9.50 -0.32 9.42
C GLU A 102 -10.46 0.53 10.26
N LEU A 103 -11.21 -0.12 11.15
CA LEU A 103 -12.06 0.58 12.10
C LEU A 103 -11.23 1.44 13.05
N LEU A 104 -10.21 0.83 13.66
CA LEU A 104 -9.15 1.45 14.42
C LEU A 104 -7.87 0.63 14.23
N PRO A 105 -6.68 1.20 14.46
CA PRO A 105 -5.43 0.46 14.36
C PRO A 105 -5.47 -0.84 15.19
N GLY A 106 -5.37 -1.99 14.51
CA GLY A 106 -5.38 -3.30 15.16
C GLY A 106 -6.75 -3.85 15.58
N LEU A 107 -7.87 -3.11 15.39
CA LEU A 107 -9.21 -3.50 15.88
C LEU A 107 -10.10 -4.17 14.82
N GLY A 108 -9.53 -4.49 13.68
CA GLY A 108 -10.27 -5.12 12.59
C GLY A 108 -10.50 -4.19 11.41
N LYS A 109 -10.93 -4.78 10.31
CA LYS A 109 -11.04 -4.15 9.02
C LYS A 109 -12.44 -4.36 8.45
N LEU A 110 -13.00 -3.33 7.83
CA LEU A 110 -14.26 -3.45 7.09
C LEU A 110 -14.08 -4.35 5.86
N PRO A 111 -15.13 -5.04 5.42
CA PRO A 111 -15.09 -5.84 4.20
C PRO A 111 -14.64 -4.98 3.01
N SER A 112 -13.76 -5.53 2.20
CA SER A 112 -13.28 -4.86 0.99
C SER A 112 -14.36 -4.92 -0.12
N PRO A 113 -14.83 -3.78 -0.65
CA PRO A 113 -15.76 -3.77 -1.77
C PRO A 113 -15.11 -4.22 -3.08
N VAL A 114 -13.78 -4.10 -3.19
CA VAL A 114 -13.04 -4.43 -4.41
C VAL A 114 -11.83 -5.30 -4.04
N LYS A 115 -11.64 -6.41 -4.75
CA LYS A 115 -10.42 -7.20 -4.62
C LYS A 115 -9.26 -6.50 -5.33
N PRO A 116 -8.04 -6.53 -4.76
CA PRO A 116 -6.85 -6.05 -5.44
C PRO A 116 -6.65 -6.74 -6.78
N LYS A 117 -6.22 -5.96 -7.77
CA LYS A 117 -5.95 -6.44 -9.11
C LYS A 117 -4.45 -6.49 -9.36
N ARG A 118 -4.04 -7.34 -10.29
CA ARG A 118 -2.66 -7.36 -10.79
C ARG A 118 -2.27 -5.97 -11.30
N ASN A 119 -1.05 -5.57 -11.00
CA ASN A 119 -0.45 -4.28 -11.29
C ASN A 119 -1.02 -3.07 -10.49
N ASP A 120 -1.98 -3.26 -9.57
CA ASP A 120 -2.32 -2.19 -8.64
C ASP A 120 -1.09 -1.81 -7.79
N ILE A 121 -0.89 -0.52 -7.56
CA ILE A 121 0.13 -0.05 -6.61
C ILE A 121 -0.53 -0.03 -5.24
N ILE A 122 -0.15 -1.00 -4.42
CA ILE A 122 -0.75 -1.27 -3.13
C ILE A 122 0.11 -0.75 -1.98
N ILE A 123 -0.56 -0.27 -0.96
CA ILE A 123 0.03 0.06 0.33
C ILE A 123 -0.44 -0.99 1.33
N PHE A 124 0.51 -1.55 2.07
CA PHE A 124 0.26 -2.61 3.04
C PHE A 124 1.16 -2.50 4.26
N GLU A 125 0.78 -3.13 5.36
CA GLU A 125 1.59 -3.20 6.57
C GLU A 125 2.93 -3.88 6.30
N ASN A 126 4.01 -3.26 6.77
CA ASN A 126 5.35 -3.83 6.63
C ASN A 126 5.48 -5.12 7.44
N PRO A 127 5.71 -6.29 6.82
CA PRO A 127 5.85 -7.55 7.53
C PRO A 127 7.04 -7.60 8.51
N SER A 128 8.01 -6.72 8.34
CA SER A 128 9.20 -6.62 9.20
C SER A 128 9.06 -5.56 10.30
N TYR A 129 7.91 -4.87 10.38
CA TYR A 129 7.69 -3.87 11.41
C TYR A 129 7.37 -4.53 12.75
N ILE A 130 8.07 -4.11 13.80
CA ILE A 130 7.84 -4.52 15.18
C ILE A 130 7.19 -3.36 15.91
N SER A 131 5.93 -3.55 16.32
CA SER A 131 5.16 -2.56 17.08
C SER A 131 5.75 -2.31 18.46
N ARG A 132 5.70 -1.06 18.93
CA ARG A 132 6.02 -0.68 20.32
C ARG A 132 4.82 -0.79 21.26
N GLY A 133 3.70 -1.30 20.75
CA GLY A 133 2.45 -1.48 21.48
C GLY A 133 1.32 -0.65 20.89
N THR A 134 0.07 -1.17 21.03
CA THR A 134 -1.13 -0.60 20.39
C THR A 134 -1.37 0.87 20.75
N ALA A 135 -1.15 1.26 22.00
CA ALA A 135 -1.36 2.64 22.44
C ALA A 135 -0.39 3.62 21.75
N PHE A 136 0.90 3.22 21.63
CA PHE A 136 1.90 4.01 20.93
C PHE A 136 1.58 4.12 19.44
N ASP A 137 1.21 3.01 18.79
CA ASP A 137 0.88 2.98 17.36
C ASP A 137 -0.33 3.88 17.04
N VAL A 138 -1.35 3.90 17.92
CA VAL A 138 -2.51 4.80 17.77
C VAL A 138 -2.08 6.26 17.91
N ALA A 139 -1.30 6.61 18.93
CA ALA A 139 -0.83 7.97 19.15
C ALA A 139 0.05 8.46 17.97
N GLN A 140 0.99 7.62 17.51
CA GLN A 140 1.82 7.91 16.35
C GLN A 140 0.97 8.17 15.11
N ARG A 141 -0.02 7.32 14.81
CA ARG A 141 -0.91 7.52 13.66
C ARG A 141 -1.73 8.81 13.74
N ILE A 142 -2.23 9.17 14.93
CA ILE A 142 -2.98 10.41 15.13
C ILE A 142 -2.07 11.62 14.85
N ILE A 143 -0.87 11.66 15.44
CA ILE A 143 0.08 12.75 15.22
C ILE A 143 0.47 12.83 13.75
N TYR A 144 0.80 11.71 13.12
CA TYR A 144 1.16 11.64 11.70
C TYR A 144 0.05 12.14 10.78
N MET A 145 -1.22 11.78 11.07
CA MET A 145 -2.38 12.25 10.30
C MET A 145 -2.68 13.73 10.52
N LEU A 146 -2.62 14.23 11.75
CA LEU A 146 -2.88 15.63 12.08
C LEU A 146 -1.81 16.57 11.52
N THR A 147 -0.57 16.10 11.43
CA THR A 147 0.56 16.85 10.87
C THR A 147 0.71 16.68 9.35
N LEU A 148 -0.27 16.04 8.68
CA LEU A 148 -0.22 15.75 7.25
C LEU A 148 1.10 15.08 6.83
N THR A 149 1.51 14.07 7.60
CA THR A 149 2.74 13.29 7.38
C THR A 149 4.07 13.99 7.70
N MET A 150 4.03 15.21 8.26
CA MET A 150 5.24 15.98 8.54
C MET A 150 6.01 15.47 9.77
N VAL A 151 5.30 14.95 10.78
CA VAL A 151 5.89 14.49 12.03
C VAL A 151 5.65 13.00 12.22
N ASP A 152 6.73 12.21 12.21
CA ASP A 152 6.73 10.81 12.61
C ASP A 152 7.55 10.65 13.90
N ILE A 153 6.89 10.14 14.95
CA ILE A 153 7.50 9.94 16.27
C ILE A 153 8.13 8.54 16.42
N ASP A 154 7.83 7.60 15.51
CA ASP A 154 8.44 6.28 15.54
C ASP A 154 9.70 6.23 14.69
N ARG A 155 10.83 6.33 15.39
CA ARG A 155 12.16 6.34 14.77
C ARG A 155 12.96 5.09 15.16
N ASP A 156 13.84 4.70 14.27
CA ASP A 156 14.81 3.64 14.52
C ASP A 156 16.01 4.14 15.37
N GLU A 157 16.98 3.27 15.58
CA GLU A 157 18.19 3.58 16.35
C GLU A 157 19.07 4.65 15.68
N ASN A 158 18.91 4.85 14.38
CA ASN A 158 19.65 5.86 13.60
C ASN A 158 18.87 7.20 13.50
N GLY A 159 17.69 7.29 14.13
CA GLY A 159 16.83 8.47 14.09
C GLY A 159 15.98 8.59 12.83
N GLU A 160 16.00 7.58 11.93
CA GLU A 160 15.16 7.56 10.74
C GLU A 160 13.74 7.06 11.04
N PRO A 161 12.71 7.58 10.37
CA PRO A 161 11.34 7.10 10.54
C PRO A 161 11.22 5.63 10.19
N LYS A 162 10.64 4.83 11.07
CA LYS A 162 10.36 3.43 10.78
C LYS A 162 9.26 3.29 9.73
N ALA A 163 9.50 2.45 8.74
CA ALA A 163 8.52 2.18 7.70
C ALA A 163 7.41 1.26 8.22
N HIS A 164 6.31 1.83 8.72
CA HIS A 164 5.10 1.09 9.11
C HIS A 164 4.39 0.46 7.92
N PHE A 165 4.42 1.14 6.78
CA PHE A 165 3.77 0.72 5.54
C PHE A 165 4.78 0.67 4.41
N LEU A 166 4.56 -0.28 3.52
CA LEU A 166 5.32 -0.41 2.28
C LEU A 166 4.43 -0.13 1.09
N ILE A 167 5.01 0.46 0.06
CA ILE A 167 4.36 0.73 -1.23
C ILE A 167 5.04 -0.12 -2.27
N LYS A 168 4.28 -1.03 -2.92
CA LYS A 168 4.78 -1.94 -3.94
C LYS A 168 3.69 -2.18 -4.99
N ARG A 169 4.09 -2.76 -6.12
CA ARG A 169 3.15 -3.23 -7.14
C ARG A 169 2.69 -4.65 -6.82
N ALA A 170 1.39 -4.91 -6.96
CA ALA A 170 0.79 -6.25 -6.88
C ALA A 170 1.13 -7.04 -8.15
N VAL A 171 2.27 -7.73 -8.17
CA VAL A 171 2.75 -8.44 -9.35
C VAL A 171 2.16 -9.83 -9.44
N GLY A 172 2.28 -10.66 -8.41
CA GLY A 172 1.70 -12.00 -8.36
C GLY A 172 0.41 -12.04 -7.55
N MET A 173 -0.55 -12.82 -8.03
CA MET A 173 -1.85 -13.03 -7.37
C MET A 173 -1.95 -14.48 -6.89
N GLY A 174 -2.96 -14.76 -6.05
CA GLY A 174 -3.22 -16.11 -5.57
C GLY A 174 -3.27 -17.14 -6.70
N GLY A 175 -2.63 -18.30 -6.49
CA GLY A 175 -2.50 -19.34 -7.49
C GLY A 175 -1.29 -19.23 -8.41
N ASP A 176 -0.67 -18.05 -8.52
CA ASP A 176 0.53 -17.87 -9.35
C ASP A 176 1.75 -18.58 -8.77
N ARG A 177 2.67 -18.94 -9.65
CA ARG A 177 4.02 -19.33 -9.26
C ARG A 177 5.04 -18.40 -9.90
N PHE A 178 6.17 -18.20 -9.25
CA PHE A 178 7.27 -17.40 -9.77
C PHE A 178 8.62 -18.01 -9.43
N VAL A 179 9.59 -17.77 -10.30
CA VAL A 179 10.99 -18.16 -10.15
C VAL A 179 11.84 -16.95 -10.44
N GLN A 180 12.90 -16.75 -9.66
CA GLN A 180 13.92 -15.75 -9.93
C GLN A 180 15.24 -16.44 -10.25
N GLU A 181 15.86 -16.00 -11.34
CA GLU A 181 17.20 -16.45 -11.72
C GLU A 181 18.02 -15.23 -12.16
N ARG A 182 19.10 -14.95 -11.44
CA ARG A 182 19.93 -13.75 -11.63
C ARG A 182 19.10 -12.50 -11.83
N GLY A 183 18.13 -12.28 -10.91
CA GLY A 183 17.20 -11.16 -10.91
C GLY A 183 16.13 -11.17 -12.00
N ASN A 184 16.23 -12.06 -13.00
CA ASN A 184 15.19 -12.22 -14.00
C ASN A 184 14.05 -13.04 -13.44
N MET A 185 12.82 -12.52 -13.55
CA MET A 185 11.62 -13.18 -13.05
C MET A 185 10.91 -13.93 -14.16
N ARG A 186 10.47 -15.12 -13.85
CA ARG A 186 9.51 -15.88 -14.67
C ARG A 186 8.29 -16.19 -13.84
N PHE A 187 7.12 -16.06 -14.45
CA PHE A 187 5.83 -16.26 -13.81
C PHE A 187 5.07 -17.36 -14.52
N ARG A 188 4.34 -18.15 -13.74
CA ARG A 188 3.34 -19.07 -14.24
C ARG A 188 2.00 -18.70 -13.61
N PRO A 189 1.08 -18.09 -14.40
CA PRO A 189 -0.24 -17.69 -13.92
C PRO A 189 -1.04 -18.88 -13.39
N ALA A 190 -1.98 -18.60 -12.50
CA ALA A 190 -2.92 -19.60 -12.01
C ALA A 190 -3.68 -20.28 -13.15
N GLY A 191 -3.73 -21.60 -13.15
CA GLY A 191 -4.39 -22.39 -14.20
C GLY A 191 -3.57 -22.59 -15.48
N GLU A 192 -2.41 -21.97 -15.64
CA GLU A 192 -1.55 -22.15 -16.79
C GLU A 192 -0.38 -23.09 -16.51
N SER A 193 0.09 -23.80 -17.53
CA SER A 193 1.28 -24.66 -17.47
C SER A 193 2.54 -23.94 -17.93
N ARG A 194 2.41 -22.89 -18.77
CA ARG A 194 3.51 -22.17 -19.40
C ARG A 194 4.14 -21.16 -18.46
N TRP A 195 5.47 -21.11 -18.45
CA TRP A 195 6.23 -20.06 -17.81
C TRP A 195 6.40 -18.88 -18.76
N LEU A 196 6.04 -17.68 -18.30
CA LEU A 196 6.20 -16.41 -18.99
C LEU A 196 7.37 -15.63 -18.39
N ASN A 197 8.14 -14.93 -19.18
CA ASN A 197 9.03 -13.91 -18.66
C ASN A 197 8.22 -12.74 -18.11
N GLU A 198 8.84 -11.85 -17.38
CA GLU A 198 8.13 -10.77 -16.71
C GLU A 198 7.47 -9.78 -17.67
N ALA A 199 8.10 -9.51 -18.83
CA ALA A 199 7.55 -8.62 -19.83
C ALA A 199 6.29 -9.21 -20.49
N ASP A 200 6.33 -10.49 -20.86
CA ASP A 200 5.17 -11.18 -21.43
C ASP A 200 4.05 -11.30 -20.42
N PHE A 201 4.39 -11.56 -19.15
CA PHE A 201 3.43 -11.63 -18.06
C PHE A 201 2.73 -10.29 -17.80
N ALA A 202 3.49 -9.18 -17.84
CA ALA A 202 2.94 -7.84 -17.73
C ALA A 202 2.03 -7.51 -18.91
N ALA A 203 2.47 -7.81 -20.13
CA ALA A 203 1.71 -7.59 -21.36
C ALA A 203 0.40 -8.39 -21.37
N ALA A 204 0.41 -9.65 -20.93
CA ALA A 204 -0.77 -10.49 -20.79
C ALA A 204 -1.79 -9.92 -19.77
N SER A 205 -1.33 -9.13 -18.79
CA SER A 205 -2.21 -8.41 -17.86
C SER A 205 -2.72 -7.06 -18.40
N GLY A 206 -2.42 -6.72 -19.64
CA GLY A 206 -2.88 -5.50 -20.33
C GLY A 206 -2.20 -4.22 -19.85
N ARG A 207 -1.10 -4.30 -19.11
CA ARG A 207 -0.37 -3.12 -18.60
C ARG A 207 1.13 -3.27 -18.82
N LYS A 208 1.73 -2.19 -19.31
CA LYS A 208 3.19 -2.02 -19.26
C LYS A 208 3.56 -1.41 -17.92
N HIS A 209 4.55 -1.97 -17.25
CA HIS A 209 5.19 -1.32 -16.12
C HIS A 209 6.69 -1.28 -16.36
N ASN A 210 7.32 -0.23 -15.91
CA ASN A 210 8.75 -0.10 -16.02
C ASN A 210 9.43 -0.95 -14.94
N ILE A 211 10.41 -1.74 -15.36
CA ILE A 211 11.24 -2.53 -14.46
C ILE A 211 12.64 -1.94 -14.53
N SER A 212 13.10 -1.38 -13.44
CA SER A 212 14.46 -0.88 -13.33
C SER A 212 15.35 -1.94 -12.72
N ARG A 213 16.51 -2.18 -13.38
CA ARG A 213 17.58 -3.07 -12.92
C ARG A 213 18.87 -2.25 -12.80
N LEU A 214 19.50 -2.35 -11.66
CA LEU A 214 20.75 -1.64 -11.34
C LEU A 214 21.95 -2.56 -11.39
N MET A 215 21.78 -3.83 -11.04
CA MET A 215 22.80 -4.85 -11.06
C MET A 215 23.01 -5.39 -12.49
N LYS A 216 24.25 -5.45 -12.92
CA LYS A 216 24.64 -5.94 -14.26
C LYS A 216 24.84 -7.45 -14.25
N GLU A 217 24.57 -8.09 -15.38
CA GLU A 217 24.77 -9.56 -15.52
C GLU A 217 26.23 -9.97 -15.24
N SER A 218 27.20 -9.10 -15.58
CA SER A 218 28.62 -9.33 -15.33
C SER A 218 29.02 -9.34 -13.84
N GLU A 219 28.15 -8.87 -12.95
CA GLU A 219 28.40 -8.83 -11.49
C GLU A 219 27.96 -10.13 -10.77
N TYR A 220 27.08 -10.94 -11.40
CA TYR A 220 26.59 -12.18 -10.82
C TYR A 220 27.68 -13.19 -10.47
N PRO A 221 28.73 -13.42 -11.30
CA PRO A 221 29.79 -14.36 -10.93
C PRO A 221 30.49 -13.99 -9.61
N ALA A 222 30.73 -12.69 -9.37
CA ALA A 222 31.32 -12.23 -8.12
C ALA A 222 30.36 -12.43 -6.92
N LEU A 223 29.08 -12.15 -7.10
CA LEU A 223 28.05 -12.31 -6.07
C LEU A 223 27.85 -13.79 -5.73
N GLU A 224 27.78 -14.68 -6.72
CA GLU A 224 27.69 -16.13 -6.52
C GLU A 224 28.95 -16.68 -5.83
N ALA A 225 30.13 -16.16 -6.20
CA ALA A 225 31.37 -16.51 -5.49
C ALA A 225 31.36 -16.06 -4.03
N ALA A 226 30.78 -14.90 -3.72
CA ALA A 226 30.61 -14.43 -2.34
C ALA A 226 29.65 -15.35 -1.56
N GLY A 227 28.57 -15.83 -2.17
CA GLY A 227 27.67 -16.81 -1.60
C GLY A 227 28.37 -18.13 -1.28
N LYS A 228 29.18 -18.65 -2.22
CA LYS A 228 30.00 -19.86 -1.98
C LYS A 228 31.05 -19.63 -0.90
N ALA A 229 31.70 -18.48 -0.88
CA ALA A 229 32.67 -18.12 0.17
C ALA A 229 32.00 -18.03 1.56
N ALA A 230 30.76 -17.55 1.65
CA ALA A 230 29.98 -17.59 2.88
C ALA A 230 29.73 -19.03 3.34
N ALA A 231 29.39 -19.94 2.42
CA ALA A 231 29.23 -21.37 2.76
C ALA A 231 30.53 -22.01 3.29
N PHE A 232 31.69 -21.71 2.71
CA PHE A 232 32.98 -22.19 3.24
C PHE A 232 33.21 -21.71 4.68
N ARG A 233 32.87 -20.47 4.98
CA ARG A 233 32.95 -19.93 6.37
C ARG A 233 32.00 -20.66 7.32
N ASP A 234 30.76 -20.93 6.89
CA ASP A 234 29.78 -21.66 7.70
C ASP A 234 30.25 -23.10 8.00
N LEU A 235 31.01 -23.71 7.08
CA LEU A 235 31.60 -25.04 7.23
C LEU A 235 32.90 -25.03 8.05
N GLY A 236 33.44 -23.85 8.40
CA GLY A 236 34.71 -23.73 9.09
C GLY A 236 35.93 -24.02 8.20
N PHE A 237 35.78 -24.00 6.86
CA PHE A 237 36.87 -24.26 5.93
C PHE A 237 37.48 -22.95 5.41
N GLN A 238 38.73 -23.04 5.00
CA GLN A 238 39.41 -21.97 4.29
C GLN A 238 38.80 -21.78 2.91
N ILE A 239 38.63 -20.51 2.53
CA ILE A 239 38.11 -20.15 1.21
C ILE A 239 39.21 -20.38 0.17
N PRO A 240 38.97 -21.13 -0.92
CA PRO A 240 39.94 -21.27 -2.02
C PRO A 240 40.37 -19.94 -2.61
N LEU A 241 41.68 -19.76 -2.91
CA LEU A 241 42.24 -18.49 -3.37
C LEU A 241 41.50 -17.90 -4.61
N GLY A 242 41.19 -18.77 -5.58
CA GLY A 242 40.42 -18.33 -6.76
C GLY A 242 39.02 -17.83 -6.45
N LEU A 243 38.38 -18.41 -5.44
CA LEU A 243 37.06 -17.98 -4.97
C LEU A 243 37.17 -16.70 -4.14
N GLN A 244 38.24 -16.55 -3.33
CA GLN A 244 38.49 -15.37 -2.53
C GLN A 244 38.68 -14.11 -3.38
N SER A 245 39.48 -14.20 -4.45
CA SER A 245 39.73 -13.08 -5.36
C SER A 245 38.46 -12.62 -6.12
N LEU A 246 37.59 -13.56 -6.46
CA LEU A 246 36.33 -13.24 -7.14
C LEU A 246 35.26 -12.70 -6.18
N SER A 247 35.17 -13.29 -5.00
CA SER A 247 34.20 -12.88 -3.96
C SER A 247 34.46 -11.48 -3.40
N SER A 248 35.73 -11.06 -3.36
CA SER A 248 36.08 -9.69 -2.90
C SER A 248 35.47 -8.58 -3.77
N ARG A 249 35.23 -8.86 -5.06
CA ARG A 249 34.57 -7.90 -5.97
C ARG A 249 33.11 -7.69 -5.63
N ALA A 250 32.45 -8.63 -4.93
CA ALA A 250 31.06 -8.47 -4.53
C ALA A 250 30.85 -7.29 -3.58
N GLY A 251 31.87 -6.90 -2.80
CA GLY A 251 31.81 -5.76 -1.90
C GLY A 251 31.63 -4.39 -2.60
N SER A 252 31.91 -4.29 -3.88
CA SER A 252 31.69 -3.07 -4.68
C SER A 252 30.31 -2.98 -5.33
N ILE A 253 29.46 -4.02 -5.21
CA ILE A 253 28.12 -4.04 -5.78
C ILE A 253 27.18 -3.25 -4.86
N ASN A 254 26.65 -2.14 -5.36
CA ASN A 254 25.78 -1.25 -4.58
C ASN A 254 24.43 -1.85 -4.20
N PHE A 255 23.85 -2.69 -5.07
CA PHE A 255 22.53 -3.30 -4.89
C PHE A 255 22.59 -4.79 -5.19
N PRO A 256 23.19 -5.61 -4.30
CA PRO A 256 23.40 -7.03 -4.55
C PRO A 256 22.09 -7.82 -4.51
N ASP A 257 21.92 -8.75 -5.46
CA ASP A 257 20.83 -9.72 -5.45
C ASP A 257 21.09 -10.81 -4.40
N TYR A 258 20.60 -10.58 -3.18
CA TYR A 258 20.77 -11.52 -2.07
C TYR A 258 20.15 -12.89 -2.34
N ILE A 259 19.20 -13.01 -3.26
CA ILE A 259 18.59 -14.31 -3.61
C ILE A 259 19.59 -15.15 -4.42
N ALA A 260 20.31 -14.54 -5.35
CA ALA A 260 21.37 -15.21 -6.08
C ALA A 260 22.56 -15.60 -5.19
N HIS A 261 22.95 -14.70 -4.26
CA HIS A 261 23.96 -14.97 -3.25
C HIS A 261 23.57 -16.17 -2.38
N GLU A 262 22.36 -16.17 -1.81
CA GLU A 262 21.88 -17.24 -0.93
C GLU A 262 21.69 -18.56 -1.68
N LYS A 263 21.24 -18.54 -2.91
CA LYS A 263 21.16 -19.73 -3.78
C LYS A 263 22.53 -20.39 -3.94
N ALA A 264 23.56 -19.60 -4.28
CA ALA A 264 24.92 -20.11 -4.46
C ALA A 264 25.50 -20.67 -3.15
N ARG A 265 25.20 -20.04 -2.00
CA ARG A 265 25.56 -20.53 -0.67
C ARG A 265 24.90 -21.88 -0.37
N LEU A 266 23.59 -21.97 -0.57
CA LEU A 266 22.81 -23.19 -0.33
C LEU A 266 23.23 -24.37 -1.25
N GLU A 267 23.58 -24.09 -2.51
CA GLU A 267 24.07 -25.10 -3.45
C GLU A 267 25.35 -25.74 -2.95
N LEU A 268 26.29 -24.95 -2.42
CA LEU A 268 27.53 -25.51 -1.85
C LEU A 268 27.28 -26.26 -0.56
N LEU A 269 26.46 -25.72 0.37
CA LEU A 269 26.11 -26.38 1.62
C LEU A 269 25.38 -27.72 1.37
N ARG A 270 24.50 -27.79 0.39
CA ARG A 270 23.86 -29.07 -0.01
C ARG A 270 24.87 -30.06 -0.57
N GLY A 271 25.86 -29.58 -1.34
CA GLY A 271 26.95 -30.45 -1.84
C GLY A 271 27.79 -31.04 -0.71
N ALA A 272 28.07 -30.23 0.32
CA ALA A 272 28.84 -30.65 1.49
C ALA A 272 28.05 -31.58 2.43
N TYR A 273 26.74 -31.32 2.57
CA TYR A 273 25.86 -32.12 3.45
C TYR A 273 24.63 -32.64 2.68
N PRO A 274 24.81 -33.63 1.79
CA PRO A 274 23.71 -34.14 0.96
C PRO A 274 22.61 -34.85 1.78
N GLN A 275 22.90 -35.27 3.00
CA GLN A 275 21.95 -35.93 3.93
C GLN A 275 21.04 -34.88 4.64
N GLU A 276 21.42 -33.61 4.63
CA GLU A 276 20.67 -32.54 5.28
C GLU A 276 19.52 -32.04 4.40
N ASN A 277 18.34 -32.59 4.61
CA ASN A 277 17.14 -32.26 3.84
C ASN A 277 16.80 -30.76 3.84
N ARG A 278 17.16 -30.00 4.89
CA ARG A 278 16.91 -28.57 4.99
C ARG A 278 17.43 -27.76 3.79
N TYR A 279 18.66 -28.09 3.32
CA TYR A 279 19.25 -27.39 2.17
C TYR A 279 18.52 -27.72 0.87
N SER A 280 18.12 -28.99 0.72
CA SER A 280 17.32 -29.43 -0.43
C SER A 280 15.95 -28.77 -0.48
N ILE A 281 15.28 -28.61 0.67
CA ILE A 281 13.99 -27.91 0.79
C ILE A 281 14.13 -26.43 0.44
N LEU A 282 15.17 -25.75 0.95
CA LEU A 282 15.42 -24.34 0.66
C LEU A 282 15.73 -24.14 -0.83
N LEU A 283 16.53 -25.01 -1.44
CA LEU A 283 16.84 -24.98 -2.88
C LEU A 283 15.65 -25.34 -3.77
N ALA A 284 14.70 -26.14 -3.29
CA ALA A 284 13.50 -26.46 -4.03
C ALA A 284 12.70 -25.20 -4.43
N ARG A 285 12.72 -24.16 -3.60
CA ARG A 285 12.10 -22.87 -3.90
C ARG A 285 12.70 -22.22 -5.15
N HIS A 286 14.00 -22.34 -5.35
CA HIS A 286 14.70 -21.77 -6.52
C HIS A 286 14.48 -22.60 -7.79
N ARG A 287 14.16 -23.89 -7.70
CA ARG A 287 13.91 -24.78 -8.83
C ARG A 287 12.45 -24.85 -9.24
N LEU A 288 11.56 -25.10 -8.25
CA LEU A 288 10.13 -25.33 -8.47
C LEU A 288 9.33 -24.06 -8.50
N GLY A 289 9.95 -22.96 -8.07
CA GLY A 289 9.30 -21.65 -7.90
C GLY A 289 8.54 -21.55 -6.58
N TRP A 290 8.19 -20.34 -6.29
CA TRP A 290 7.43 -19.97 -5.12
C TRP A 290 5.97 -19.88 -5.52
N TYR A 291 5.10 -20.43 -4.67
CA TYR A 291 3.67 -20.37 -4.85
C TYR A 291 3.07 -19.19 -4.09
N VAL A 292 2.17 -18.47 -4.73
CA VAL A 292 1.38 -17.41 -4.09
C VAL A 292 0.08 -18.02 -3.59
N PRO A 293 -0.15 -18.14 -2.27
CA PRO A 293 -1.40 -18.67 -1.74
C PRO A 293 -2.62 -17.84 -2.19
N GLU A 294 -3.79 -18.48 -2.32
CA GLU A 294 -5.00 -17.89 -2.89
C GLU A 294 -5.43 -16.56 -2.25
N THR A 295 -5.22 -16.38 -0.96
CA THR A 295 -5.58 -15.18 -0.22
C THR A 295 -4.46 -14.14 -0.13
N ARG A 296 -3.34 -14.39 -0.82
CA ARG A 296 -2.14 -13.56 -0.75
C ARG A 296 -1.80 -12.92 -2.08
N ILE A 297 -0.99 -11.89 -2.00
CA ILE A 297 -0.48 -11.13 -3.15
C ILE A 297 1.03 -11.03 -3.01
N LEU A 298 1.74 -11.18 -4.12
CA LEU A 298 3.18 -10.96 -4.20
C LEU A 298 3.43 -9.49 -4.55
N PRO A 299 3.84 -8.66 -3.58
CA PRO A 299 4.20 -7.27 -3.84
C PRO A 299 5.66 -7.20 -4.29
N MET A 300 5.94 -6.43 -5.35
CA MET A 300 7.30 -6.19 -5.84
C MET A 300 7.51 -4.70 -6.13
N GLY A 301 8.73 -4.22 -5.89
CA GLY A 301 9.12 -2.87 -6.27
C GLY A 301 9.44 -2.79 -7.76
N ASP A 302 9.14 -1.68 -8.42
CA ASP A 302 9.47 -1.47 -9.84
C ASP A 302 10.98 -1.34 -10.03
N ASN A 303 11.70 -0.75 -9.08
CA ASN A 303 13.16 -0.77 -8.98
C ASN A 303 13.61 -2.07 -8.29
N ARG A 304 13.77 -3.13 -9.07
CA ARG A 304 13.98 -4.51 -8.61
C ARG A 304 15.15 -4.66 -7.65
N ASP A 305 16.28 -4.07 -7.95
CA ASP A 305 17.52 -4.28 -7.19
C ASP A 305 17.59 -3.37 -5.95
N ASN A 306 16.85 -2.26 -5.94
CA ASN A 306 16.69 -1.38 -4.78
C ASN A 306 15.34 -1.55 -4.09
N SER A 307 14.87 -2.79 -3.94
CA SER A 307 13.60 -3.09 -3.31
C SER A 307 13.66 -4.32 -2.42
N ARG A 308 13.44 -4.13 -1.12
CA ARG A 308 13.15 -5.23 -0.20
C ARG A 308 11.64 -5.49 -0.22
N ASP A 309 11.21 -6.50 -0.97
CA ASP A 309 9.81 -6.77 -1.28
C ASP A 309 9.44 -8.25 -1.11
N GLY A 310 8.31 -8.66 -1.69
CA GLY A 310 7.77 -10.01 -1.56
C GLY A 310 8.70 -11.15 -1.99
N ARG A 311 9.77 -10.86 -2.72
CA ARG A 311 10.82 -11.83 -3.02
C ARG A 311 11.62 -12.24 -1.77
N TYR A 312 11.67 -11.34 -0.76
CA TYR A 312 12.41 -11.53 0.50
C TYR A 312 11.49 -11.97 1.65
N PHE A 313 10.37 -11.27 1.86
CA PHE A 313 9.46 -11.56 2.97
C PHE A 313 8.25 -12.43 2.59
N GLY A 314 8.11 -12.76 1.31
CA GLY A 314 7.03 -13.59 0.79
C GLY A 314 5.75 -12.81 0.44
N PRO A 315 4.71 -13.54 -0.03
CA PRO A 315 3.41 -12.95 -0.35
C PRO A 315 2.68 -12.45 0.90
N VAL A 316 2.08 -11.26 0.81
CA VAL A 316 1.33 -10.62 1.89
C VAL A 316 -0.16 -10.97 1.84
N GLN A 317 -0.80 -11.00 3.00
CA GLN A 317 -2.23 -11.28 3.11
C GLN A 317 -3.06 -10.09 2.62
N GLY A 318 -4.19 -10.38 1.95
CA GLY A 318 -5.07 -9.35 1.43
C GLY A 318 -5.69 -8.43 2.51
N ASN A 319 -5.89 -8.95 3.73
CA ASN A 319 -6.38 -8.15 4.87
C ASN A 319 -5.36 -7.15 5.42
N LYS A 320 -4.06 -7.31 5.10
CA LYS A 320 -3.00 -6.39 5.51
C LYS A 320 -2.81 -5.21 4.54
N MET A 321 -3.60 -5.14 3.48
CA MET A 321 -3.56 -4.02 2.54
C MET A 321 -4.31 -2.83 3.10
N LEU A 322 -3.65 -1.69 3.14
CA LEU A 322 -4.23 -0.44 3.59
C LEU A 322 -5.08 0.23 2.51
N GLY A 323 -4.58 0.27 1.28
CA GLY A 323 -5.23 0.92 0.16
C GLY A 323 -4.44 0.85 -1.13
N ARG A 324 -4.94 1.54 -2.16
CA ARG A 324 -4.30 1.69 -3.46
C ARG A 324 -3.85 3.12 -3.68
N ALA A 325 -2.62 3.30 -4.14
CA ALA A 325 -2.14 4.58 -4.62
C ALA A 325 -2.98 5.02 -5.84
N SER A 326 -3.55 6.21 -5.78
CA SER A 326 -4.53 6.66 -6.78
C SER A 326 -4.04 7.85 -7.58
N VAL A 327 -3.46 8.85 -6.92
CA VAL A 327 -3.08 10.12 -7.52
C VAL A 327 -1.79 10.64 -6.91
N ILE A 328 -0.89 11.15 -7.75
CA ILE A 328 0.21 12.01 -7.32
C ILE A 328 -0.35 13.44 -7.29
N TYR A 329 -0.46 14.01 -6.08
CA TYR A 329 -0.98 15.39 -5.92
C TYR A 329 0.14 16.42 -5.76
N TRP A 330 1.36 15.97 -5.46
CA TRP A 330 2.54 16.82 -5.41
C TRP A 330 3.77 16.03 -5.85
N PRO A 331 4.33 16.28 -7.05
CA PRO A 331 5.53 15.61 -7.51
C PRO A 331 6.78 16.28 -6.94
N GLY A 332 7.63 15.48 -6.29
CA GLY A 332 8.91 15.93 -5.75
C GLY A 332 8.90 16.28 -4.27
N ASP A 333 10.08 16.55 -3.73
CA ASP A 333 10.30 16.87 -2.33
C ASP A 333 10.35 18.39 -2.12
N PHE A 334 9.52 18.89 -1.20
CA PHE A 334 9.46 20.30 -0.82
C PHE A 334 10.79 20.81 -0.22
N LYS A 335 11.53 19.97 0.50
CA LYS A 335 12.77 20.34 1.17
C LYS A 335 13.93 20.51 0.19
N THR A 336 14.00 19.70 -0.86
CA THR A 336 15.11 19.70 -1.81
C THR A 336 14.88 20.60 -3.03
N ARG A 337 13.68 21.23 -3.14
CA ARG A 337 13.22 22.00 -4.32
C ARG A 337 13.37 21.23 -5.65
N ARG A 338 13.52 19.93 -5.62
CA ARG A 338 13.49 19.07 -6.80
C ARG A 338 12.05 18.82 -7.18
N PHE A 339 11.47 19.81 -7.83
CA PHE A 339 10.14 19.64 -8.44
C PHE A 339 10.32 18.69 -9.63
N GLY A 340 9.68 17.51 -9.52
CA GLY A 340 9.59 16.60 -10.65
C GLY A 340 8.92 17.30 -11.83
N ALA A 341 9.20 16.83 -13.03
CA ALA A 341 8.64 17.36 -14.26
C ALA A 341 7.13 17.58 -14.12
N SER A 342 6.64 18.72 -14.54
CA SER A 342 5.23 19.17 -14.40
C SER A 342 4.17 18.21 -14.95
N GLY A 343 4.56 17.18 -15.71
CA GLY A 343 3.67 16.16 -16.28
C GLY A 343 3.32 14.98 -15.35
N ARG A 344 3.82 14.94 -14.10
CA ARG A 344 3.58 13.80 -13.17
C ARG A 344 2.37 13.94 -12.26
N PHE A 345 1.67 15.07 -12.32
CA PHE A 345 0.39 15.22 -11.65
C PHE A 345 -0.66 14.29 -12.27
N GLY A 346 -1.42 13.58 -11.45
CA GLY A 346 -2.56 12.82 -11.93
C GLY A 346 -2.62 11.38 -11.46
N SER A 347 -3.48 10.60 -12.12
CA SER A 347 -3.74 9.23 -11.73
C SER A 347 -2.52 8.32 -11.94
N ILE A 348 -2.23 7.52 -10.95
CA ILE A 348 -1.19 6.49 -10.98
C ILE A 348 -1.77 5.27 -11.74
N ARG A 349 -1.13 4.90 -12.84
CA ARG A 349 -1.54 3.78 -13.70
C ARG A 349 -0.49 2.67 -13.73
#